data_e19fe82ad2d1dc2518276fd86543feb9
#
_entry.id   e19fe82ad2d1dc2518276fd86543feb9
#
_cell.length_a   1.000
_cell.length_b   1.000
_cell.length_c   1.000
_cell.angle_alpha   90.00
_cell.angle_beta   90.00
_cell.angle_gamma   90.00
#
_symmetry.space_group_name_H-M   'P 1'
#
loop_
_entity.id
_entity.type
_entity.pdbx_description
1 polymer ?
#
loop_
_entity_poly.entity_id
_entity_poly.type
_entity_poly.pdbx_seq_one_letter_code
_entity_poly.pdbx_strand_id
1 'polypeptide(L)'
;MHDDDGPRINGMVERDPLDDHSLQRRDFFKGAGTLAGLIGAAGLAQAEPPAACDKVPEAKPGPVLPVVPFGKYKITRLVAGANTIYGYSHFNYVYSAHMADYHSTGRVLAFLRELERAGLNTWQASWSERLETDWLRYKQEGGKLQLLMLSRPGFNDEPEMLKRAMKLKPMGIGQHGVSTNKFWDAGQFDKSLDYLKRIRDTGAMVGLSCHNPLEVEYSEEHGWDVDYYMTSLYYMIRPRAEFEKLLGGQLPLGEVYLPADPPRMLDAIRKAKKPCLAFKILAAGRTVDSPQQVKERMAVALNGIKPGDAMIIGLYQRYNDQIGQTAQFVREILA
;
A
#
# COMPACT_ATOMS: atom_id res chain seq x y z
N MET A 1 -20.76 -1.56 -40.08
CA MET A 1 -21.56 -2.46 -39.23
C MET A 1 -20.84 -3.77 -39.15
N HIS A 2 -19.98 -3.90 -38.17
CA HIS A 2 -19.50 -5.17 -37.61
C HIS A 2 -19.12 -4.84 -36.18
N ASP A 3 -20.02 -5.22 -35.25
CA ASP A 3 -19.82 -5.19 -33.82
C ASP A 3 -18.83 -6.34 -33.48
N ASP A 4 -17.64 -5.99 -33.10
CA ASP A 4 -16.65 -6.93 -32.55
C ASP A 4 -16.63 -6.76 -31.04
N ASP A 5 -17.62 -7.36 -30.37
CA ASP A 5 -17.66 -7.52 -28.90
C ASP A 5 -16.73 -8.66 -28.48
N GLY A 6 -15.41 -8.41 -28.55
CA GLY A 6 -14.42 -9.26 -27.91
C GLY A 6 -14.54 -9.19 -26.38
N PRO A 7 -14.36 -10.31 -25.65
CA PRO A 7 -14.56 -10.35 -24.20
C PRO A 7 -13.60 -9.39 -23.50
N ARG A 8 -14.17 -8.38 -22.85
CA ARG A 8 -13.46 -7.47 -21.96
C ARG A 8 -12.90 -8.26 -20.79
N ILE A 9 -11.57 -8.36 -20.71
CA ILE A 9 -10.91 -8.83 -19.49
C ILE A 9 -10.97 -7.68 -18.48
N ASN A 10 -12.15 -7.38 -17.95
CA ASN A 10 -12.41 -6.58 -16.79
C ASN A 10 -12.43 -7.53 -15.58
N GLY A 11 -11.31 -7.79 -14.95
CA GLY A 11 -11.28 -8.79 -13.92
C GLY A 11 -10.28 -8.58 -12.79
N MET A 12 -9.61 -7.43 -12.71
CA MET A 12 -8.93 -7.03 -11.48
C MET A 12 -9.54 -5.75 -10.92
N VAL A 13 -10.84 -5.81 -10.63
CA VAL A 13 -11.40 -4.95 -9.61
C VAL A 13 -10.80 -5.46 -8.30
N GLU A 14 -9.96 -4.67 -7.65
CA GLU A 14 -9.70 -4.83 -6.23
C GLU A 14 -11.06 -4.73 -5.53
N ARG A 15 -11.75 -5.86 -5.38
CA ARG A 15 -12.90 -5.95 -4.48
C ARG A 15 -12.33 -5.81 -3.08
N ASP A 16 -12.85 -4.89 -2.33
CA ASP A 16 -12.60 -4.83 -0.90
C ASP A 16 -12.99 -6.20 -0.32
N PRO A 17 -12.06 -6.99 0.23
CA PRO A 17 -12.38 -8.30 0.78
C PRO A 17 -13.36 -8.23 1.95
N LEU A 18 -13.69 -7.04 2.44
CA LEU A 18 -14.54 -6.82 3.60
C LEU A 18 -16.01 -6.52 3.26
N ASP A 19 -16.32 -6.10 2.03
CA ASP A 19 -17.71 -5.75 1.65
C ASP A 19 -18.61 -6.97 1.38
N ASP A 20 -18.07 -8.17 1.16
CA ASP A 20 -18.86 -9.37 0.79
C ASP A 20 -19.13 -10.33 1.98
N HIS A 21 -18.67 -10.04 3.18
CA HIS A 21 -18.82 -10.96 4.33
C HIS A 21 -20.09 -10.78 5.18
N SER A 22 -20.94 -9.77 4.91
CA SER A 22 -22.15 -9.56 5.72
C SER A 22 -23.31 -10.51 5.40
N LEU A 23 -23.34 -11.14 4.25
CA LEU A 23 -24.43 -11.99 3.80
C LEU A 23 -24.19 -13.51 3.99
N GLN A 24 -22.95 -13.99 4.00
CA GLN A 24 -22.68 -15.45 4.09
C GLN A 24 -22.68 -16.02 5.50
N ARG A 25 -22.49 -15.22 6.55
CA ARG A 25 -22.53 -15.73 7.94
C ARG A 25 -23.94 -16.02 8.46
N ARG A 26 -24.97 -15.39 7.93
CA ARG A 26 -26.35 -15.61 8.39
C ARG A 26 -27.01 -16.88 7.82
N ASP A 27 -26.58 -17.35 6.67
CA ASP A 27 -27.21 -18.49 6.00
C ASP A 27 -26.60 -19.85 6.39
N PHE A 28 -25.36 -19.85 6.89
CA PHE A 28 -24.71 -21.08 7.38
C PHE A 28 -25.34 -21.65 8.67
N PHE A 29 -25.94 -20.81 9.50
CA PHE A 29 -26.52 -21.22 10.77
C PHE A 29 -28.01 -21.67 10.70
N LYS A 30 -28.66 -21.54 9.55
CA LYS A 30 -30.06 -21.96 9.38
C LYS A 30 -30.23 -23.47 9.06
N GLY A 31 -29.13 -24.18 8.77
CA GLY A 31 -29.15 -25.61 8.41
C GLY A 31 -28.79 -26.60 9.52
N ALA A 32 -28.43 -26.15 10.72
CA ALA A 32 -27.96 -27.02 11.81
C ALA A 32 -28.97 -27.13 12.97
N GLY A 33 -30.20 -27.37 12.64
CA GLY A 33 -31.23 -27.76 13.62
C GLY A 33 -31.61 -29.20 13.41
N THR A 34 -31.01 -30.13 14.13
CA THR A 34 -31.44 -31.45 14.58
C THR A 34 -30.31 -32.47 14.57
N LEU A 35 -29.50 -32.46 15.62
CA LEU A 35 -28.80 -33.65 16.15
C LEU A 35 -28.32 -33.34 17.57
N ALA A 36 -29.28 -33.21 18.49
CA ALA A 36 -29.00 -33.26 19.93
C ALA A 36 -29.31 -34.65 20.41
N GLY A 37 -28.27 -35.38 20.80
CA GLY A 37 -28.44 -36.67 21.45
C GLY A 37 -27.11 -37.38 21.62
N LEU A 38 -26.63 -37.44 22.88
CA LEU A 38 -25.62 -38.37 23.38
C LEU A 38 -24.13 -38.03 23.04
N ILE A 39 -23.50 -37.19 23.87
CA ILE A 39 -22.14 -37.47 24.35
C ILE A 39 -22.02 -36.93 25.78
N GLY A 40 -21.54 -37.79 26.67
CA GLY A 40 -21.44 -37.55 28.10
C GLY A 40 -20.49 -36.47 28.55
N ALA A 41 -20.71 -36.05 29.78
CA ALA A 41 -19.95 -35.09 30.51
C ALA A 41 -18.47 -35.50 30.61
N ALA A 42 -17.63 -34.88 29.77
CA ALA A 42 -16.18 -34.75 29.98
C ALA A 42 -15.90 -33.28 30.21
N GLY A 43 -15.26 -32.97 31.36
CA GLY A 43 -15.08 -31.61 31.86
C GLY A 43 -14.56 -30.62 30.83
N LEU A 44 -15.34 -29.55 30.60
CA LEU A 44 -14.88 -28.35 29.95
C LEU A 44 -13.87 -27.70 30.91
N ALA A 45 -12.57 -27.94 30.67
CA ALA A 45 -11.56 -27.08 31.17
C ALA A 45 -11.85 -25.69 30.61
N GLN A 46 -12.20 -24.73 31.47
CA GLN A 46 -12.32 -23.34 31.11
C GLN A 46 -10.93 -22.91 30.62
N ALA A 47 -10.82 -22.64 29.30
CA ALA A 47 -9.66 -21.97 28.78
C ALA A 47 -9.59 -20.61 29.49
N GLU A 48 -8.53 -20.37 30.26
CA GLU A 48 -8.24 -19.07 30.84
C GLU A 48 -8.27 -18.03 29.72
N PRO A 49 -8.88 -16.83 29.96
CA PRO A 49 -8.79 -15.75 29.00
C PRO A 49 -7.30 -15.48 28.73
N PRO A 50 -6.91 -15.21 27.46
CA PRO A 50 -5.50 -14.91 27.15
C PRO A 50 -5.05 -13.79 28.06
N ALA A 51 -3.94 -14.03 28.77
CA ALA A 51 -3.34 -13.09 29.71
C ALA A 51 -3.36 -11.68 29.13
N ALA A 52 -3.75 -10.70 29.96
CA ALA A 52 -3.74 -9.29 29.60
C ALA A 52 -2.40 -9.00 28.94
N CYS A 53 -2.47 -8.40 27.75
CA CYS A 53 -1.30 -8.04 26.96
C CYS A 53 -0.32 -7.31 27.88
N ASP A 54 0.76 -8.00 28.25
CA ASP A 54 1.83 -7.43 29.07
C ASP A 54 2.22 -6.10 28.43
N LYS A 55 2.26 -5.05 29.24
CA LYS A 55 2.75 -3.74 28.82
C LYS A 55 4.11 -3.97 28.19
N VAL A 56 4.18 -3.88 26.86
CA VAL A 56 5.45 -3.90 26.13
C VAL A 56 6.33 -2.85 26.76
N PRO A 57 7.52 -3.19 27.28
CA PRO A 57 8.40 -2.21 27.91
C PRO A 57 8.59 -1.03 26.96
N GLU A 58 8.49 0.20 27.46
CA GLU A 58 8.81 1.40 26.70
C GLU A 58 10.28 1.37 26.31
N ALA A 59 10.60 0.71 25.21
CA ALA A 59 11.93 0.78 24.62
C ALA A 59 12.20 2.23 24.22
N LYS A 60 13.38 2.76 24.58
CA LYS A 60 13.77 4.12 24.16
C LYS A 60 13.69 4.23 22.65
N PRO A 61 13.15 5.35 22.11
CA PRO A 61 13.10 5.57 20.67
C PRO A 61 14.51 5.41 20.07
N GLY A 62 14.61 4.65 18.99
CA GLY A 62 15.83 4.58 18.22
C GLY A 62 16.14 5.93 17.53
N PRO A 63 17.37 6.14 17.04
CA PRO A 63 17.70 7.35 16.30
C PRO A 63 16.78 7.47 15.07
N VAL A 64 16.33 8.71 14.79
CA VAL A 64 15.51 9.01 13.62
C VAL A 64 16.27 8.58 12.35
N LEU A 65 15.58 7.92 11.43
CA LEU A 65 16.15 7.57 10.13
C LEU A 65 16.47 8.84 9.32
N PRO A 66 17.40 8.76 8.33
CA PRO A 66 17.67 9.87 7.44
C PRO A 66 16.39 10.44 6.83
N VAL A 67 16.23 11.75 6.89
CA VAL A 67 15.05 12.48 6.43
C VAL A 67 15.34 13.31 5.19
N VAL A 68 14.30 13.52 4.37
CA VAL A 68 14.33 14.38 3.19
C VAL A 68 13.21 15.41 3.25
N PRO A 69 13.37 16.58 2.62
CA PRO A 69 12.29 17.55 2.45
C PRO A 69 11.14 16.96 1.62
N PHE A 70 9.91 17.26 2.02
CA PHE A 70 8.72 16.83 1.30
C PHE A 70 7.65 17.94 1.39
N GLY A 71 7.68 18.87 0.45
CA GLY A 71 6.94 20.12 0.55
C GLY A 71 7.27 20.87 1.83
N LYS A 72 6.25 21.19 2.65
CA LYS A 72 6.42 21.81 3.97
C LYS A 72 6.79 20.82 5.09
N TYR A 73 6.86 19.53 4.78
CA TYR A 73 7.13 18.46 5.73
C TYR A 73 8.57 17.92 5.56
N LYS A 74 8.96 17.05 6.48
CA LYS A 74 10.15 16.19 6.36
C LYS A 74 9.70 14.75 6.58
N ILE A 75 10.08 13.88 5.68
CA ILE A 75 9.77 12.43 5.76
C ILE A 75 11.05 11.61 5.87
N THR A 76 10.98 10.48 6.54
CA THR A 76 12.10 9.53 6.54
C THR A 76 12.27 8.89 5.16
N ARG A 77 13.51 8.57 4.76
CA ARG A 77 13.79 7.90 3.48
C ARG A 77 13.19 6.50 3.36
N LEU A 78 12.77 5.91 4.48
CA LEU A 78 11.90 4.74 4.56
C LEU A 78 10.53 5.18 5.06
N VAL A 79 9.49 4.89 4.29
CA VAL A 79 8.08 5.08 4.62
C VAL A 79 7.44 3.69 4.75
N ALA A 80 6.68 3.46 5.80
CA ALA A 80 5.95 2.20 5.95
C ALA A 80 4.67 2.22 5.11
N GLY A 81 4.43 1.16 4.31
CA GLY A 81 3.21 0.96 3.53
C GLY A 81 2.18 0.11 4.27
N ALA A 82 0.90 0.38 4.08
CA ALA A 82 -0.19 -0.28 4.79
C ALA A 82 -0.80 -1.51 4.08
N ASN A 83 -0.34 -1.87 2.88
CA ASN A 83 -0.96 -2.96 2.11
C ASN A 83 -1.00 -4.28 2.89
N THR A 84 0.07 -4.62 3.60
CA THR A 84 0.14 -5.81 4.45
C THR A 84 -0.79 -5.74 5.66
N ILE A 85 -1.14 -4.54 6.11
CA ILE A 85 -2.03 -4.30 7.26
C ILE A 85 -3.49 -4.57 6.89
N TYR A 86 -3.88 -4.15 5.69
CA TYR A 86 -5.28 -4.20 5.25
C TYR A 86 -5.57 -5.31 4.24
N GLY A 87 -4.65 -6.28 4.10
CA GLY A 87 -4.88 -7.48 3.30
C GLY A 87 -4.70 -7.30 1.79
N TYR A 88 -3.93 -6.31 1.35
CA TYR A 88 -3.57 -6.13 -0.07
C TYR A 88 -2.21 -6.79 -0.35
N SER A 89 -2.19 -8.13 -0.42
CA SER A 89 -0.94 -8.90 -0.59
C SER A 89 -0.29 -8.76 -1.97
N HIS A 90 -1.05 -8.43 -3.00
CA HIS A 90 -0.60 -8.48 -4.40
C HIS A 90 -0.02 -9.85 -4.80
N PHE A 91 -0.49 -10.91 -4.13
CA PHE A 91 -0.05 -12.27 -4.38
C PHE A 91 -1.23 -13.20 -4.66
N ASN A 92 -2.11 -13.44 -3.66
CA ASN A 92 -3.36 -14.18 -3.82
C ASN A 92 -4.34 -13.84 -2.71
N TYR A 93 -5.60 -14.26 -2.88
CA TYR A 93 -6.69 -14.01 -1.93
C TYR A 93 -6.43 -14.61 -0.55
N VAL A 94 -5.92 -15.85 -0.49
CA VAL A 94 -5.69 -16.55 0.78
C VAL A 94 -4.66 -15.80 1.62
N TYR A 95 -3.58 -15.32 0.99
CA TYR A 95 -2.57 -14.55 1.69
C TYR A 95 -3.07 -13.16 2.11
N SER A 96 -3.91 -12.53 1.28
CA SER A 96 -4.58 -11.28 1.64
C SER A 96 -5.48 -11.45 2.88
N ALA A 97 -6.32 -12.48 2.92
CA ALA A 97 -7.15 -12.81 4.08
C ALA A 97 -6.31 -13.09 5.33
N HIS A 98 -5.24 -13.86 5.18
CA HIS A 98 -4.31 -14.16 6.27
C HIS A 98 -3.63 -12.91 6.87
N MET A 99 -3.25 -11.95 6.03
CA MET A 99 -2.72 -10.66 6.49
C MET A 99 -3.78 -9.83 7.24
N ALA A 100 -5.00 -9.74 6.69
CA ALA A 100 -6.09 -8.99 7.30
C ALA A 100 -6.51 -9.58 8.65
N ASP A 101 -6.61 -10.90 8.76
CA ASP A 101 -6.97 -11.61 9.99
C ASP A 101 -5.93 -11.42 11.11
N TYR A 102 -4.66 -11.31 10.75
CA TYR A 102 -3.61 -11.05 11.73
C TYR A 102 -3.73 -9.65 12.33
N HIS A 103 -4.09 -8.64 11.56
CA HIS A 103 -4.04 -7.24 11.98
C HIS A 103 -5.37 -6.78 12.62
N SER A 104 -5.62 -7.12 13.88
CA SER A 104 -6.66 -6.43 14.68
C SER A 104 -6.28 -4.95 14.88
N THR A 105 -7.25 -4.08 15.22
CA THR A 105 -6.98 -2.67 15.55
C THR A 105 -5.86 -2.52 16.60
N GLY A 106 -5.87 -3.34 17.65
CA GLY A 106 -4.81 -3.30 18.65
C GLY A 106 -3.42 -3.58 18.08
N ARG A 107 -3.30 -4.55 17.16
CA ARG A 107 -2.03 -4.85 16.47
C ARG A 107 -1.62 -3.74 15.51
N VAL A 108 -2.58 -3.09 14.84
CA VAL A 108 -2.28 -1.91 14.00
C VAL A 108 -1.71 -0.78 14.85
N LEU A 109 -2.30 -0.49 16.00
CA LEU A 109 -1.78 0.54 16.91
C LEU A 109 -0.37 0.21 17.42
N ALA A 110 -0.14 -1.04 17.81
CA ALA A 110 1.18 -1.52 18.22
C ALA A 110 2.21 -1.36 17.08
N PHE A 111 1.84 -1.77 15.85
CA PHE A 111 2.66 -1.61 14.66
C PHE A 111 3.04 -0.14 14.42
N LEU A 112 2.10 0.79 14.48
CA LEU A 112 2.38 2.23 14.30
C LEU A 112 3.32 2.78 15.37
N ARG A 113 3.21 2.33 16.62
CA ARG A 113 4.14 2.70 17.68
C ARG A 113 5.53 2.10 17.48
N GLU A 114 5.62 0.90 16.93
CA GLU A 114 6.91 0.28 16.57
C GLU A 114 7.61 1.05 15.45
N LEU A 115 6.88 1.56 14.45
CA LEU A 115 7.44 2.44 13.44
C LEU A 115 8.09 3.68 14.06
N GLU A 116 7.40 4.35 15.00
CA GLU A 116 7.97 5.50 15.72
C GLU A 116 9.24 5.13 16.48
N ARG A 117 9.21 4.00 17.19
CA ARG A 117 10.38 3.50 17.95
C ARG A 117 11.56 3.17 17.06
N ALA A 118 11.30 2.64 15.87
CA ALA A 118 12.35 2.35 14.89
C ALA A 118 12.91 3.60 14.19
N GLY A 119 12.30 4.78 14.41
CA GLY A 119 12.73 6.06 13.87
C GLY A 119 12.07 6.45 12.56
N LEU A 120 11.00 5.76 12.14
CA LEU A 120 10.17 6.18 11.01
C LEU A 120 9.21 7.30 11.49
N ASN A 121 8.90 8.22 10.60
CA ASN A 121 7.99 9.32 10.89
C ASN A 121 6.77 9.39 9.96
N THR A 122 6.66 8.50 8.98
CA THR A 122 5.62 8.55 7.96
C THR A 122 5.04 7.17 7.69
N TRP A 123 3.72 7.10 7.61
CA TRP A 123 2.95 5.94 7.20
C TRP A 123 2.15 6.26 5.94
N GLN A 124 2.23 5.40 4.93
CA GLN A 124 1.46 5.49 3.69
C GLN A 124 0.35 4.46 3.70
N ALA A 125 -0.89 4.88 3.48
CA ALA A 125 -2.05 4.00 3.43
C ALA A 125 -3.08 4.45 2.39
N SER A 126 -3.78 3.50 1.77
CA SER A 126 -4.96 3.79 0.96
C SER A 126 -6.16 4.03 1.88
N TRP A 127 -7.02 4.97 1.49
CA TRP A 127 -8.19 5.29 2.30
C TRP A 127 -9.15 4.08 2.40
N SER A 128 -9.61 3.80 3.60
CA SER A 128 -10.68 2.87 3.92
C SER A 128 -11.33 3.27 5.25
N GLU A 129 -12.52 2.79 5.54
CA GLU A 129 -13.20 3.04 6.83
C GLU A 129 -12.39 2.47 8.00
N ARG A 130 -11.71 1.37 7.76
CA ARG A 130 -10.84 0.77 8.76
C ARG A 130 -9.60 1.62 9.02
N LEU A 131 -8.96 2.16 7.97
CA LEU A 131 -7.87 3.13 8.14
C LEU A 131 -8.33 4.32 8.97
N GLU A 132 -9.51 4.87 8.68
CA GLU A 132 -10.06 6.00 9.42
C GLU A 132 -10.18 5.68 10.91
N THR A 133 -10.74 4.53 11.26
CA THR A 133 -10.90 4.08 12.64
C THR A 133 -9.55 3.90 13.33
N ASP A 134 -8.64 3.14 12.73
CA ASP A 134 -7.33 2.82 13.30
C ASP A 134 -6.47 4.09 13.45
N TRP A 135 -6.48 4.97 12.44
CA TRP A 135 -5.70 6.22 12.46
C TRP A 135 -6.20 7.22 13.48
N LEU A 136 -7.51 7.45 13.54
CA LEU A 136 -8.08 8.37 14.54
C LEU A 136 -7.78 7.90 15.95
N ARG A 137 -7.91 6.62 16.24
CA ARG A 137 -7.57 6.05 17.54
C ARG A 137 -6.08 6.19 17.84
N TYR A 138 -5.20 5.88 16.90
CA TYR A 138 -3.76 6.07 17.06
C TYR A 138 -3.42 7.54 17.39
N LYS A 139 -4.03 8.50 16.70
CA LYS A 139 -3.82 9.93 16.96
C LYS A 139 -4.38 10.39 18.30
N GLN A 140 -5.55 9.87 18.72
CA GLN A 140 -6.13 10.13 20.05
C GLN A 140 -5.22 9.63 21.18
N GLU A 141 -4.53 8.51 20.97
CA GLU A 141 -3.56 7.96 21.91
C GLU A 141 -2.17 8.66 21.85
N GLY A 142 -2.05 9.80 21.17
CA GLY A 142 -0.83 10.61 21.11
C GLY A 142 0.18 10.18 20.03
N GLY A 143 -0.23 9.39 19.05
CA GLY A 143 0.61 8.97 17.93
C GLY A 143 1.17 10.15 17.12
N LYS A 144 2.46 10.08 16.72
CA LYS A 144 3.20 11.20 16.10
C LYS A 144 3.45 11.03 14.61
N LEU A 145 3.25 9.84 14.04
CA LEU A 145 3.44 9.62 12.60
C LEU A 145 2.63 10.60 11.76
N GLN A 146 3.17 10.90 10.60
CA GLN A 146 2.52 11.63 9.53
C GLN A 146 1.83 10.63 8.59
N LEU A 147 0.64 10.98 8.08
CA LEU A 147 -0.12 10.17 7.14
C LEU A 147 0.09 10.69 5.72
N LEU A 148 0.55 9.82 4.85
CA LEU A 148 0.50 10.02 3.41
C LEU A 148 -0.59 9.09 2.87
N MET A 149 -1.64 9.67 2.31
CA MET A 149 -2.81 8.90 1.93
C MET A 149 -2.87 8.67 0.42
N LEU A 150 -3.32 7.51 0.02
CA LEU A 150 -3.73 7.21 -1.34
C LEU A 150 -5.27 7.15 -1.36
N SER A 151 -5.91 7.71 -2.38
CA SER A 151 -7.34 7.48 -2.60
C SER A 151 -7.59 5.99 -2.91
N ARG A 152 -8.83 5.54 -2.83
CA ARG A 152 -9.20 4.19 -3.32
C ARG A 152 -9.67 4.27 -4.78
N PRO A 153 -9.71 3.16 -5.51
CA PRO A 153 -10.41 3.10 -6.80
C PRO A 153 -11.86 3.57 -6.65
N GLY A 154 -12.34 4.37 -7.61
CA GLY A 154 -13.69 4.96 -7.55
C GLY A 154 -13.81 6.24 -6.70
N PHE A 155 -12.82 6.57 -5.90
CA PHE A 155 -12.83 7.77 -5.03
C PHE A 155 -12.95 9.09 -5.82
N ASN A 156 -12.51 9.09 -7.07
CA ASN A 156 -12.61 10.25 -7.95
C ASN A 156 -14.07 10.68 -8.19
N ASP A 157 -15.01 9.74 -8.12
CA ASP A 157 -16.43 9.96 -8.40
C ASP A 157 -17.23 10.30 -7.13
N GLU A 158 -16.61 10.29 -5.95
CA GLU A 158 -17.24 10.48 -4.65
C GLU A 158 -16.71 11.72 -3.91
N PRO A 159 -17.24 12.95 -4.17
CA PRO A 159 -16.71 14.20 -3.57
C PRO A 159 -16.72 14.21 -2.03
N GLU A 160 -17.69 13.56 -1.41
CA GLU A 160 -17.80 13.51 0.06
C GLU A 160 -16.69 12.69 0.70
N MET A 161 -16.13 11.73 -0.04
CA MET A 161 -15.03 10.91 0.46
C MET A 161 -13.76 11.74 0.66
N LEU A 162 -13.50 12.72 -0.20
CA LEU A 162 -12.35 13.62 -0.03
C LEU A 162 -12.50 14.48 1.24
N LYS A 163 -13.70 14.98 1.53
CA LYS A 163 -13.97 15.67 2.78
C LYS A 163 -13.76 14.78 4.00
N ARG A 164 -14.20 13.53 3.92
CA ARG A 164 -14.01 12.54 4.98
C ARG A 164 -12.53 12.22 5.19
N ALA A 165 -11.80 12.04 4.11
CA ALA A 165 -10.35 11.81 4.13
C ALA A 165 -9.58 12.96 4.79
N MET A 166 -9.98 14.22 4.56
CA MET A 166 -9.33 15.39 5.15
C MET A 166 -9.50 15.48 6.66
N LYS A 167 -10.49 14.81 7.28
CA LYS A 167 -10.60 14.69 8.75
C LYS A 167 -9.41 13.98 9.37
N LEU A 168 -8.73 13.12 8.61
CA LEU A 168 -7.51 12.40 9.04
C LEU A 168 -6.26 13.29 9.03
N LYS A 169 -6.36 14.50 8.50
CA LYS A 169 -5.26 15.48 8.36
C LYS A 169 -4.03 14.88 7.65
N PRO A 170 -4.19 14.27 6.46
CA PRO A 170 -3.06 13.73 5.72
C PRO A 170 -2.13 14.85 5.26
N MET A 171 -0.82 14.58 5.14
CA MET A 171 0.15 15.49 4.52
C MET A 171 -0.18 15.72 3.05
N GLY A 172 -0.52 14.64 2.37
CA GLY A 172 -0.85 14.62 0.96
C GLY A 172 -1.81 13.49 0.65
N ILE A 173 -2.52 13.67 -0.45
CA ILE A 173 -3.43 12.67 -1.02
C ILE A 173 -2.97 12.38 -2.45
N GLY A 174 -2.76 11.10 -2.76
CA GLY A 174 -2.42 10.67 -4.11
C GLY A 174 -3.64 10.09 -4.84
N GLN A 175 -3.76 10.33 -6.15
CA GLN A 175 -4.65 9.54 -6.98
C GLN A 175 -4.18 8.08 -7.00
N HIS A 176 -5.10 7.14 -6.78
CA HIS A 176 -4.78 5.72 -6.75
C HIS A 176 -4.30 5.21 -8.12
N GLY A 177 -3.24 4.39 -8.13
CA GLY A 177 -2.65 3.88 -9.36
C GLY A 177 -3.62 3.12 -10.27
N VAL A 178 -4.62 2.43 -9.71
CA VAL A 178 -5.68 1.78 -10.52
C VAL A 178 -6.47 2.79 -11.34
N SER A 179 -6.81 3.96 -10.77
CA SER A 179 -7.48 5.03 -11.50
C SER A 179 -6.56 5.65 -12.55
N THR A 180 -5.29 5.87 -12.21
CA THR A 180 -4.25 6.34 -13.12
C THR A 180 -4.14 5.42 -14.34
N ASN A 181 -3.99 4.11 -14.09
CA ASN A 181 -3.88 3.09 -15.13
C ASN A 181 -5.12 3.04 -16.03
N LYS A 182 -6.33 3.06 -15.42
CA LYS A 182 -7.59 3.05 -16.17
C LYS A 182 -7.66 4.21 -17.17
N PHE A 183 -7.26 5.41 -16.76
CA PHE A 183 -7.25 6.57 -17.64
C PHE A 183 -6.15 6.48 -18.69
N TRP A 184 -4.97 5.97 -18.32
CA TRP A 184 -3.88 5.76 -19.25
C TRP A 184 -4.24 4.76 -20.35
N ASP A 185 -4.75 3.58 -19.99
CA ASP A 185 -5.11 2.53 -20.92
C ASP A 185 -6.27 2.94 -21.85
N ALA A 186 -7.15 3.82 -21.38
CA ALA A 186 -8.24 4.38 -22.19
C ALA A 186 -7.80 5.54 -23.11
N GLY A 187 -6.52 5.95 -23.10
CA GLY A 187 -6.05 7.16 -23.79
C GLY A 187 -6.69 8.46 -23.28
N GLN A 188 -7.10 8.47 -22.01
CA GLN A 188 -7.83 9.57 -21.37
C GLN A 188 -7.09 10.07 -20.11
N PHE A 189 -5.77 10.05 -20.13
CA PHE A 189 -4.96 10.30 -18.93
C PHE A 189 -5.25 11.68 -18.31
N ASP A 190 -5.53 12.70 -19.12
CA ASP A 190 -5.87 14.05 -18.66
C ASP A 190 -7.14 14.12 -17.79
N LYS A 191 -8.00 13.09 -17.79
CA LYS A 191 -9.11 12.99 -16.83
C LYS A 191 -8.65 12.94 -15.36
N SER A 192 -7.40 12.58 -15.13
CA SER A 192 -6.80 12.67 -13.80
C SER A 192 -6.76 14.09 -13.26
N LEU A 193 -6.62 15.10 -14.13
CA LEU A 193 -6.46 16.51 -13.73
C LEU A 193 -7.63 17.03 -12.88
N ASP A 194 -8.87 16.62 -13.18
CA ASP A 194 -10.04 17.04 -12.41
C ASP A 194 -9.95 16.58 -10.95
N TYR A 195 -9.47 15.36 -10.73
CA TYR A 195 -9.33 14.85 -9.37
C TYR A 195 -8.10 15.44 -8.66
N LEU A 196 -6.98 15.58 -9.34
CA LEU A 196 -5.79 16.22 -8.81
C LEU A 196 -6.08 17.67 -8.38
N LYS A 197 -6.86 18.41 -9.20
CA LYS A 197 -7.33 19.74 -8.83
C LYS A 197 -8.20 19.72 -7.57
N ARG A 198 -9.13 18.79 -7.43
CA ARG A 198 -9.95 18.66 -6.22
C ARG A 198 -9.11 18.37 -4.98
N ILE A 199 -8.03 17.57 -5.09
CA ILE A 199 -7.08 17.39 -4.00
C ILE A 199 -6.39 18.72 -3.68
N ARG A 200 -5.91 19.45 -4.69
CA ARG A 200 -5.27 20.77 -4.52
C ARG A 200 -6.17 21.74 -3.75
N ASP A 201 -7.44 21.76 -4.08
CA ASP A 201 -8.44 22.64 -3.45
C ASP A 201 -8.64 22.34 -1.93
N THR A 202 -8.22 21.16 -1.45
CA THR A 202 -8.23 20.82 -0.02
C THR A 202 -7.06 21.39 0.77
N GLY A 203 -6.00 21.85 0.10
CA GLY A 203 -4.73 22.27 0.71
C GLY A 203 -3.78 21.13 1.11
N ALA A 204 -4.12 19.87 0.81
CA ALA A 204 -3.21 18.75 0.90
C ALA A 204 -2.21 18.75 -0.27
N MET A 205 -1.03 18.15 -0.08
CA MET A 205 -0.12 17.90 -1.20
C MET A 205 -0.76 16.94 -2.19
N VAL A 206 -0.56 17.21 -3.48
CA VAL A 206 -1.14 16.43 -4.57
C VAL A 206 -0.18 15.37 -5.05
N GLY A 207 -0.58 14.11 -4.98
CA GLY A 207 0.21 12.98 -5.44
C GLY A 207 -0.40 12.26 -6.64
N LEU A 208 0.45 11.66 -7.46
CA LEU A 208 0.07 10.77 -8.54
C LEU A 208 0.76 9.42 -8.37
N SER A 209 -0.02 8.34 -8.25
CA SER A 209 0.55 6.99 -8.18
C SER A 209 0.62 6.38 -9.57
N CYS A 210 1.85 6.00 -9.98
CA CYS A 210 2.20 5.54 -11.31
C CYS A 210 2.75 4.12 -11.27
N HIS A 211 2.23 3.24 -12.12
CA HIS A 211 2.76 1.89 -12.34
C HIS A 211 3.52 1.77 -13.67
N ASN A 212 3.43 2.78 -14.52
CA ASN A 212 4.10 2.87 -15.80
C ASN A 212 5.04 4.10 -15.79
N PRO A 213 6.33 3.96 -16.13
CA PRO A 213 7.23 5.10 -16.20
C PRO A 213 6.75 6.20 -17.18
N LEU A 214 6.03 5.83 -18.23
CA LEU A 214 5.46 6.81 -19.19
C LEU A 214 4.41 7.73 -18.56
N GLU A 215 3.72 7.32 -17.50
CA GLU A 215 2.77 8.17 -16.77
C GLU A 215 3.49 9.32 -16.05
N VAL A 216 4.67 9.05 -15.51
CA VAL A 216 5.54 10.06 -14.88
C VAL A 216 6.08 11.02 -15.94
N GLU A 217 6.64 10.48 -17.03
CA GLU A 217 7.23 11.26 -18.11
C GLU A 217 6.18 12.19 -18.75
N TYR A 218 4.99 11.68 -19.06
CA TYR A 218 3.88 12.48 -19.61
C TYR A 218 3.46 13.62 -18.67
N SER A 219 3.27 13.31 -17.38
CA SER A 219 2.88 14.30 -16.38
C SER A 219 3.93 15.42 -16.22
N GLU A 220 5.22 15.09 -16.26
CA GLU A 220 6.33 16.06 -16.21
C GLU A 220 6.40 16.91 -17.49
N GLU A 221 6.23 16.29 -18.67
CA GLU A 221 6.26 17.00 -19.97
C GLU A 221 5.10 17.99 -20.11
N HIS A 222 3.91 17.63 -19.60
CA HIS A 222 2.73 18.49 -19.65
C HIS A 222 2.60 19.43 -18.45
N GLY A 223 3.59 19.44 -17.55
CA GLY A 223 3.64 20.37 -16.43
C GLY A 223 2.50 20.24 -15.44
N TRP A 224 2.04 19.01 -15.15
CA TRP A 224 0.94 18.78 -14.25
C TRP A 224 1.20 19.33 -12.84
N ASP A 225 0.17 19.88 -12.22
CA ASP A 225 0.21 20.43 -10.87
C ASP A 225 0.15 19.30 -9.81
N VAL A 226 1.25 18.54 -9.74
CA VAL A 226 1.49 17.53 -8.72
C VAL A 226 2.67 17.92 -7.84
N ASP A 227 2.66 17.54 -6.57
CA ASP A 227 3.74 17.80 -5.63
C ASP A 227 4.71 16.62 -5.52
N TYR A 228 4.24 15.41 -5.79
CA TYR A 228 5.04 14.19 -5.69
C TYR A 228 4.45 13.04 -6.53
N TYR A 229 5.30 12.08 -6.86
CA TYR A 229 4.90 10.82 -7.47
C TYR A 229 5.07 9.66 -6.50
N MET A 230 4.16 8.68 -6.55
CA MET A 230 4.39 7.33 -6.05
C MET A 230 4.71 6.45 -7.27
N THR A 231 5.89 5.84 -7.29
CA THR A 231 6.43 5.18 -8.48
C THR A 231 6.68 3.71 -8.22
N SER A 232 5.90 2.84 -8.85
CA SER A 232 6.10 1.38 -8.78
C SER A 232 7.38 1.00 -9.50
N LEU A 233 8.30 0.29 -8.84
CA LEU A 233 9.50 -0.19 -9.49
C LEU A 233 9.23 -1.27 -10.56
N TYR A 234 8.05 -1.88 -10.54
CA TYR A 234 7.67 -2.89 -11.52
C TYR A 234 6.53 -2.39 -12.39
N TYR A 235 6.68 -2.56 -13.70
CA TYR A 235 5.66 -2.22 -14.70
C TYR A 235 4.63 -3.33 -14.80
N MET A 236 3.67 -3.31 -13.87
CA MET A 236 2.68 -4.37 -13.75
C MET A 236 1.54 -4.27 -14.76
N ILE A 237 1.32 -3.10 -15.32
CA ILE A 237 0.23 -2.79 -16.25
C ILE A 237 0.82 -2.55 -17.62
N ARG A 238 1.10 -3.66 -18.31
CA ARG A 238 1.54 -3.65 -19.68
C ARG A 238 0.33 -3.73 -20.60
N PRO A 239 0.36 -3.07 -21.78
CA PRO A 239 -0.60 -3.32 -22.82
C PRO A 239 -0.70 -4.83 -23.16
N ARG A 240 -1.90 -5.28 -23.50
CA ARG A 240 -2.15 -6.69 -23.84
C ARG A 240 -1.16 -7.22 -24.90
N ALA A 241 -0.91 -6.44 -25.94
CA ALA A 241 0.04 -6.81 -27.01
C ALA A 241 1.48 -7.02 -26.51
N GLU A 242 1.91 -6.27 -25.48
CA GLU A 242 3.22 -6.49 -24.85
C GLU A 242 3.24 -7.80 -24.05
N PHE A 243 2.17 -8.12 -23.30
CA PHE A 243 2.05 -9.41 -22.62
C PHE A 243 2.03 -10.58 -23.59
N GLU A 244 1.27 -10.51 -24.67
CA GLU A 244 1.19 -11.54 -25.71
C GLU A 244 2.56 -11.80 -26.33
N LYS A 245 3.31 -10.75 -26.61
CA LYS A 245 4.69 -10.86 -27.13
C LYS A 245 5.64 -11.49 -26.11
N LEU A 246 5.55 -11.09 -24.82
CA LEU A 246 6.43 -11.62 -23.76
C LEU A 246 6.12 -13.07 -23.41
N LEU A 247 4.87 -13.48 -23.47
CA LEU A 247 4.37 -14.76 -22.96
C LEU A 247 3.92 -15.71 -24.10
N GLY A 248 4.31 -15.43 -25.35
CA GLY A 248 3.97 -16.29 -26.48
C GLY A 248 2.49 -16.41 -26.77
N GLY A 249 1.72 -15.30 -26.62
CA GLY A 249 0.29 -15.26 -26.88
C GLY A 249 -0.59 -15.67 -25.69
N GLN A 250 0.00 -15.94 -24.52
CA GLN A 250 -0.75 -16.23 -23.30
C GLN A 250 -0.86 -14.98 -22.44
N LEU A 251 -1.94 -14.91 -21.62
CA LEU A 251 -2.11 -13.86 -20.62
C LEU A 251 -1.79 -14.41 -19.23
N PRO A 252 -1.14 -13.60 -18.35
CA PRO A 252 -0.83 -14.04 -17.01
C PRO A 252 -2.09 -14.14 -16.15
N LEU A 253 -2.12 -15.11 -15.22
CA LEU A 253 -3.19 -15.23 -14.22
C LEU A 253 -3.02 -14.33 -12.99
N GLY A 254 -1.98 -13.49 -12.96
CA GLY A 254 -1.68 -12.60 -11.85
C GLY A 254 -0.73 -11.48 -12.24
N GLU A 255 -0.35 -10.66 -11.26
CA GLU A 255 0.59 -9.56 -11.47
C GLU A 255 1.98 -10.06 -11.90
N VAL A 256 2.52 -9.47 -12.95
CA VAL A 256 3.83 -9.81 -13.51
C VAL A 256 4.91 -8.87 -13.00
N TYR A 257 5.95 -9.43 -12.44
CA TYR A 257 7.12 -8.73 -11.93
C TYR A 257 8.36 -9.21 -12.71
N LEU A 258 8.93 -8.35 -13.54
CA LEU A 258 10.09 -8.69 -14.34
C LEU A 258 11.36 -8.02 -13.78
N PRO A 259 12.49 -8.74 -13.71
CA PRO A 259 13.76 -8.16 -13.24
C PRO A 259 14.24 -6.94 -14.07
N ALA A 260 13.78 -6.82 -15.31
CA ALA A 260 14.11 -5.71 -16.20
C ALA A 260 13.31 -4.43 -15.93
N ASP A 261 12.27 -4.46 -15.08
CA ASP A 261 11.39 -3.31 -14.85
C ASP A 261 12.00 -2.22 -13.97
N PRO A 262 12.66 -2.52 -12.83
CA PRO A 262 13.16 -1.49 -11.93
C PRO A 262 14.06 -0.46 -12.62
N PRO A 263 15.01 -0.81 -13.51
CA PRO A 263 15.83 0.17 -14.22
C PRO A 263 15.00 1.21 -15.00
N ARG A 264 13.92 0.81 -15.67
CA ARG A 264 13.04 1.73 -16.45
C ARG A 264 12.37 2.77 -15.56
N MET A 265 11.81 2.34 -14.42
CA MET A 265 11.18 3.27 -13.48
C MET A 265 12.21 4.14 -12.77
N LEU A 266 13.37 3.60 -12.41
CA LEU A 266 14.45 4.37 -11.81
C LEU A 266 14.98 5.47 -12.77
N ASP A 267 14.99 5.21 -14.09
CA ASP A 267 15.32 6.23 -15.09
C ASP A 267 14.28 7.37 -15.12
N ALA A 268 12.98 7.04 -15.08
CA ALA A 268 11.92 8.03 -15.01
C ALA A 268 12.00 8.85 -13.70
N ILE A 269 12.25 8.17 -12.56
CA ILE A 269 12.44 8.84 -11.26
C ILE A 269 13.59 9.84 -11.30
N ARG A 270 14.74 9.48 -11.87
CA ARG A 270 15.90 10.39 -11.96
C ARG A 270 15.63 11.62 -12.82
N LYS A 271 14.80 11.50 -13.86
CA LYS A 271 14.42 12.60 -14.74
C LYS A 271 13.33 13.49 -14.14
N ALA A 272 12.47 12.94 -13.30
CA ALA A 272 11.37 13.67 -12.67
C ALA A 272 11.89 14.81 -11.79
N LYS A 273 11.28 16.00 -11.92
CA LYS A 273 11.64 17.21 -11.12
C LYS A 273 11.06 17.13 -9.71
N LYS A 274 9.92 16.48 -9.56
CA LYS A 274 9.21 16.34 -8.29
C LYS A 274 9.78 15.20 -7.44
N PRO A 275 9.62 15.23 -6.10
CA PRO A 275 9.93 14.09 -5.25
C PRO A 275 9.21 12.81 -5.69
N CYS A 276 9.92 11.68 -5.64
CA CYS A 276 9.38 10.37 -5.95
C CYS A 276 9.43 9.46 -4.71
N LEU A 277 8.38 8.68 -4.52
CA LEU A 277 8.28 7.66 -3.50
C LEU A 277 8.24 6.30 -4.19
N ALA A 278 9.39 5.64 -4.29
CA ALA A 278 9.50 4.33 -4.94
C ALA A 278 8.84 3.24 -4.11
N PHE A 279 7.97 2.45 -4.70
CA PHE A 279 7.28 1.37 -4.00
C PHE A 279 7.30 0.04 -4.76
N LYS A 280 6.77 -1.04 -4.16
CA LYS A 280 6.89 -2.42 -4.63
C LYS A 280 8.36 -2.90 -4.71
N ILE A 281 9.22 -2.37 -3.87
CA ILE A 281 10.66 -2.64 -3.80
C ILE A 281 10.96 -4.15 -3.77
N LEU A 282 10.13 -4.90 -3.03
CA LEU A 282 10.30 -6.33 -2.78
C LEU A 282 9.40 -7.20 -3.68
N ALA A 283 8.93 -6.67 -4.82
CA ALA A 283 8.09 -7.40 -5.78
C ALA A 283 6.91 -8.14 -5.11
N ALA A 284 6.22 -7.49 -4.17
CA ALA A 284 5.12 -8.08 -3.37
C ALA A 284 5.52 -9.43 -2.71
N GLY A 285 6.71 -9.49 -2.11
CA GLY A 285 7.20 -10.66 -1.39
C GLY A 285 7.84 -11.75 -2.26
N ARG A 286 8.11 -11.47 -3.55
CA ARG A 286 8.79 -12.41 -4.46
C ARG A 286 10.32 -12.37 -4.36
N THR A 287 10.86 -11.41 -3.60
CA THR A 287 12.31 -11.20 -3.42
C THR A 287 12.65 -11.00 -1.96
N VAL A 288 12.22 -11.95 -1.11
CA VAL A 288 12.37 -11.90 0.35
C VAL A 288 12.88 -13.22 0.96
N ASP A 289 13.55 -14.04 0.15
CA ASP A 289 14.00 -15.38 0.57
C ASP A 289 15.05 -15.35 1.67
N SER A 290 15.74 -14.21 1.82
CA SER A 290 16.70 -13.98 2.89
C SER A 290 16.78 -12.49 3.28
N PRO A 291 17.22 -12.18 4.51
CA PRO A 291 17.49 -10.80 4.92
C PRO A 291 18.48 -10.08 3.99
N GLN A 292 19.46 -10.80 3.49
CA GLN A 292 20.46 -10.25 2.57
C GLN A 292 19.83 -9.84 1.24
N GLN A 293 18.93 -10.65 0.68
CA GLN A 293 18.19 -10.31 -0.55
C GLN A 293 17.31 -9.08 -0.35
N VAL A 294 16.62 -8.98 0.81
CA VAL A 294 15.83 -7.79 1.16
C VAL A 294 16.73 -6.54 1.18
N LYS A 295 17.89 -6.60 1.86
CA LYS A 295 18.84 -5.48 1.92
C LYS A 295 19.34 -5.08 0.54
N GLU A 296 19.67 -6.05 -0.32
CA GLU A 296 20.10 -5.79 -1.71
C GLU A 296 19.02 -5.08 -2.53
N ARG A 297 17.75 -5.49 -2.42
CA ARG A 297 16.64 -4.82 -3.10
C ARG A 297 16.42 -3.41 -2.58
N MET A 298 16.55 -3.20 -1.27
CA MET A 298 16.49 -1.86 -0.68
C MET A 298 17.65 -0.99 -1.16
N ALA A 299 18.86 -1.54 -1.26
CA ALA A 299 20.03 -0.81 -1.77
C ALA A 299 19.85 -0.42 -3.24
N VAL A 300 19.33 -1.30 -4.09
CA VAL A 300 18.99 -0.98 -5.48
C VAL A 300 18.03 0.21 -5.55
N ALA A 301 16.99 0.21 -4.73
CA ALA A 301 16.01 1.30 -4.68
C ALA A 301 16.63 2.60 -4.17
N LEU A 302 17.26 2.59 -2.99
CA LEU A 302 17.80 3.79 -2.33
C LEU A 302 18.95 4.45 -3.12
N ASN A 303 19.78 3.66 -3.81
CA ASN A 303 20.87 4.16 -4.64
C ASN A 303 20.40 4.54 -6.05
N GLY A 304 19.25 4.01 -6.48
CA GLY A 304 18.70 4.28 -7.81
C GLY A 304 17.80 5.51 -7.89
N ILE A 305 17.20 5.95 -6.77
CA ILE A 305 16.37 7.15 -6.66
C ILE A 305 17.22 8.39 -6.37
N LYS A 306 16.61 9.59 -6.51
CA LYS A 306 17.31 10.86 -6.20
C LYS A 306 17.58 11.00 -4.68
N PRO A 307 18.58 11.81 -4.26
CA PRO A 307 18.85 12.02 -2.83
C PRO A 307 17.68 12.59 -2.03
N GLY A 308 16.77 13.34 -2.67
CA GLY A 308 15.58 13.93 -2.07
C GLY A 308 14.34 13.01 -2.08
N ASP A 309 14.46 11.80 -2.60
CA ASP A 309 13.37 10.84 -2.70
C ASP A 309 13.34 9.87 -1.50
N ALA A 310 12.26 9.11 -1.38
CA ALA A 310 12.12 8.06 -0.37
C ALA A 310 11.57 6.76 -0.99
N MET A 311 11.60 5.67 -0.23
CA MET A 311 10.98 4.41 -0.61
C MET A 311 9.86 4.04 0.34
N ILE A 312 8.86 3.31 -0.17
CA ILE A 312 7.75 2.75 0.60
C ILE A 312 7.88 1.23 0.61
N ILE A 313 7.85 0.63 1.79
CA ILE A 313 7.87 -0.83 1.97
C ILE A 313 6.70 -1.26 2.85
N GLY A 314 5.91 -2.23 2.38
CA GLY A 314 4.95 -2.95 3.21
C GLY A 314 5.67 -3.91 4.15
N LEU A 315 5.34 -3.87 5.44
CA LEU A 315 5.97 -4.64 6.50
C LEU A 315 4.93 -5.56 7.16
N TYR A 316 5.31 -6.82 7.44
CA TYR A 316 4.42 -7.83 8.02
C TYR A 316 5.07 -8.50 9.22
N GLN A 317 4.74 -8.01 10.43
CA GLN A 317 5.40 -8.33 11.70
C GLN A 317 5.02 -9.69 12.31
N ARG A 318 4.29 -10.54 11.59
CA ARG A 318 3.78 -11.80 12.17
C ARG A 318 4.88 -12.79 12.56
N TYR A 319 5.95 -12.85 11.79
CA TYR A 319 6.95 -13.91 11.89
C TYR A 319 8.32 -13.44 12.36
N ASN A 320 8.64 -12.18 12.13
CA ASN A 320 9.94 -11.58 12.47
C ASN A 320 9.84 -10.05 12.59
N ASP A 321 10.82 -9.42 13.19
CA ASP A 321 10.92 -7.96 13.30
C ASP A 321 11.37 -7.34 11.98
N GLN A 322 10.45 -7.21 11.04
CA GLN A 322 10.74 -6.55 9.75
C GLN A 322 10.94 -5.04 9.90
N ILE A 323 10.30 -4.39 10.89
CA ILE A 323 10.47 -2.94 11.13
C ILE A 323 11.89 -2.65 11.56
N GLY A 324 12.37 -3.30 12.61
CA GLY A 324 13.75 -3.11 13.12
C GLY A 324 14.79 -3.47 12.06
N GLN A 325 14.60 -4.58 11.37
CA GLN A 325 15.51 -5.05 10.32
C GLN A 325 15.61 -4.06 9.15
N THR A 326 14.48 -3.59 8.60
CA THR A 326 14.52 -2.65 7.48
C THR A 326 15.03 -1.28 7.89
N ALA A 327 14.74 -0.81 9.10
CA ALA A 327 15.32 0.41 9.65
C ALA A 327 16.84 0.32 9.78
N GLN A 328 17.36 -0.83 10.24
CA GLN A 328 18.80 -1.09 10.29
C GLN A 328 19.41 -1.08 8.88
N PHE A 329 18.78 -1.76 7.90
CA PHE A 329 19.29 -1.76 6.52
C PHE A 329 19.37 -0.37 5.91
N VAL A 330 18.39 0.51 6.17
CA VAL A 330 18.46 1.91 5.71
C VAL A 330 19.66 2.63 6.29
N ARG A 331 19.94 2.45 7.59
CA ARG A 331 21.12 3.07 8.22
C ARG A 331 22.42 2.57 7.60
N GLU A 332 22.52 1.27 7.34
CA GLU A 332 23.70 0.65 6.74
C GLU A 332 23.92 1.02 5.27
N ILE A 333 22.84 1.19 4.50
CA ILE A 333 22.92 1.56 3.07
C ILE A 333 23.24 3.06 2.89
N LEU A 334 22.82 3.90 3.82
CA LEU A 334 22.98 5.35 3.73
C LEU A 334 24.11 5.92 4.61
N ALA A 335 24.85 5.04 5.32
CA ALA A 335 26.05 5.39 6.06
C ALA A 335 27.24 5.65 5.11
#